data_d8927640c8010b0090dad8731917f388
#
_entry.id   d8927640c8010b0090dad8731917f388
#
_cell.length_a   1.000
_cell.length_b   1.000
_cell.length_c   1.000
_cell.angle_alpha   90.00
_cell.angle_beta   90.00
_cell.angle_gamma   90.00
#
_symmetry.space_group_name_H-M   'P 1'
#
loop_
_entity.id
_entity.type
_entity.pdbx_description
1 polymer ?
#
loop_
_entity_poly.entity_id
_entity_poly.type
_entity_poly.pdbx_seq_one_letter_code
_entity_poly.pdbx_strand_id
1 'polypeptide(L)'
;MKLTQRVLGMAPSLPRKLFDMAKEIGGDVIDLTLGDPDVPPPANVRAAACAAIEACQTRYSQNAGLHEAREAVAAFQRAQYGRDVAAEDVILTVGAMGSIFQQLFSLVEPGDEVIVPAPYWVNYVEVAKLCGAVPVVVSAREENGFSVTAEQVAAAITPRTRVIVVNSPNNPTGRVLREDAVRDIAALAVKHDLFVISDEVYRSLVYDGIPYLSIFDLPEMRGRCSVIDAVSKQFSMTGYRLGYTIGPRPLVETMTRLQENVNACAPLPSQYAAIAAYGPETDASYLFREYAARRQIVVDGIRDIPGLSLGGVDAAFYAFVNISATGMDSQSFAYGLLKEQRVAVVPGLAYGDAYDNFIRIAFTVSGERLREALGRLRAFTTQ
;
A
#
# COMPACT_ATOMS: atom_id res chain seq x y z
N MET A 1 -9.78 -27.24 22.01
CA MET A 1 -8.65 -26.93 21.13
C MET A 1 -7.94 -25.70 21.67
N LYS A 2 -6.58 -25.72 21.80
CA LYS A 2 -5.80 -24.56 22.24
C LYS A 2 -5.24 -23.86 21.00
N LEU A 3 -5.68 -22.62 20.74
CA LEU A 3 -5.18 -21.79 19.64
C LEU A 3 -3.98 -20.94 20.09
N THR A 4 -3.14 -20.55 19.14
CA THR A 4 -1.96 -19.71 19.43
C THR A 4 -2.37 -18.28 19.75
N GLN A 5 -1.78 -17.69 20.80
CA GLN A 5 -2.01 -16.30 21.19
C GLN A 5 -1.51 -15.31 20.12
N ARG A 6 -0.53 -15.71 19.31
CA ARG A 6 -0.01 -14.89 18.21
C ARG A 6 -1.09 -14.45 17.22
N VAL A 7 -2.04 -15.34 16.89
CA VAL A 7 -3.16 -15.03 15.99
C VAL A 7 -4.36 -14.46 16.74
N LEU A 8 -4.65 -14.97 17.93
CA LEU A 8 -5.75 -14.45 18.74
C LEU A 8 -5.57 -13.01 19.19
N GLY A 9 -4.31 -12.56 19.33
CA GLY A 9 -3.97 -11.19 19.69
C GLY A 9 -3.98 -10.19 18.52
N MET A 10 -4.24 -10.63 17.29
CA MET A 10 -4.36 -9.71 16.15
C MET A 10 -5.64 -8.90 16.24
N ALA A 11 -5.52 -7.59 16.08
CA ALA A 11 -6.69 -6.71 16.06
C ALA A 11 -7.51 -6.91 14.77
N PRO A 12 -8.86 -6.99 14.87
CA PRO A 12 -9.71 -6.95 13.67
C PRO A 12 -9.50 -5.65 12.89
N SER A 13 -9.33 -5.76 11.58
CA SER A 13 -9.16 -4.60 10.72
C SER A 13 -10.42 -3.73 10.72
N LEU A 14 -10.33 -2.49 11.24
CA LEU A 14 -11.43 -1.52 11.22
C LEU A 14 -11.96 -1.26 9.80
N PRO A 15 -11.11 -1.10 8.76
CA PRO A 15 -11.59 -0.98 7.38
C PRO A 15 -12.47 -2.16 6.95
N ARG A 16 -12.07 -3.38 7.32
CA ARG A 16 -12.85 -4.59 7.00
C ARG A 16 -14.16 -4.65 7.75
N LYS A 17 -14.16 -4.29 9.02
CA LYS A 17 -15.39 -4.22 9.83
C LYS A 17 -16.41 -3.25 9.22
N LEU A 18 -15.98 -2.07 8.81
CA LEU A 18 -16.87 -1.09 8.18
C LEU A 18 -17.38 -1.55 6.81
N PHE A 19 -16.53 -2.20 6.03
CA PHE A 19 -16.95 -2.83 4.78
C PHE A 19 -18.04 -3.90 5.01
N ASP A 20 -17.86 -4.77 5.99
CA ASP A 20 -18.84 -5.81 6.30
C ASP A 20 -20.15 -5.19 6.82
N MET A 21 -20.08 -4.15 7.68
CA MET A 21 -21.26 -3.38 8.12
C MET A 21 -21.98 -2.68 6.96
N ALA A 22 -21.25 -2.09 6.02
CA ALA A 22 -21.82 -1.47 4.84
C ALA A 22 -22.61 -2.50 4.00
N LYS A 23 -22.10 -3.71 3.87
CA LYS A 23 -22.79 -4.82 3.20
C LYS A 23 -24.05 -5.29 3.95
N GLU A 24 -23.97 -5.38 5.29
CA GLU A 24 -25.13 -5.78 6.14
C GLU A 24 -26.24 -4.73 6.08
N ILE A 25 -25.90 -3.44 6.11
CA ILE A 25 -26.87 -2.35 5.96
C ILE A 25 -27.58 -2.43 4.61
N GLY A 26 -26.86 -2.82 3.55
CA GLY A 26 -27.42 -2.99 2.21
C GLY A 26 -28.01 -1.71 1.62
N GLY A 27 -28.79 -1.87 0.55
CA GLY A 27 -29.38 -0.73 -0.13
C GLY A 27 -28.35 0.10 -0.90
N ASP A 28 -28.58 1.41 -1.02
CA ASP A 28 -27.72 2.33 -1.76
C ASP A 28 -26.58 2.90 -0.89
N VAL A 29 -25.69 2.03 -0.37
CA VAL A 29 -24.49 2.44 0.33
C VAL A 29 -23.40 2.77 -0.68
N ILE A 30 -22.73 3.91 -0.50
CA ILE A 30 -21.52 4.26 -1.25
C ILE A 30 -20.31 3.86 -0.39
N ASP A 31 -19.63 2.81 -0.81
CA ASP A 31 -18.49 2.26 -0.08
C ASP A 31 -17.16 2.89 -0.55
N LEU A 32 -16.57 3.72 0.30
CA LEU A 32 -15.27 4.36 0.11
C LEU A 32 -14.20 3.79 1.07
N THR A 33 -14.44 2.57 1.59
CA THR A 33 -13.54 1.93 2.57
C THR A 33 -12.41 1.13 1.93
N LEU A 34 -12.60 0.60 0.72
CA LEU A 34 -11.62 -0.28 0.08
C LEU A 34 -10.85 0.43 -1.03
N GLY A 35 -9.53 0.30 -0.98
CA GLY A 35 -8.65 0.69 -2.09
C GLY A 35 -8.60 -0.42 -3.15
N ASP A 36 -9.74 -0.74 -3.72
CA ASP A 36 -9.88 -1.78 -4.75
C ASP A 36 -10.28 -1.13 -6.08
N PRO A 37 -9.36 -1.04 -7.05
CA PRO A 37 -9.61 -0.42 -8.35
C PRO A 37 -10.81 -1.06 -9.07
N ASP A 38 -11.80 -0.24 -9.45
CA ASP A 38 -13.01 -0.66 -10.16
C ASP A 38 -12.89 -0.60 -11.69
N VAL A 39 -11.87 0.08 -12.19
CA VAL A 39 -11.59 0.18 -13.63
C VAL A 39 -11.01 -1.14 -14.13
N PRO A 40 -11.49 -1.71 -15.24
CA PRO A 40 -11.01 -3.00 -15.74
C PRO A 40 -9.51 -2.99 -16.06
N PRO A 41 -8.79 -4.10 -15.82
CA PRO A 41 -7.40 -4.24 -16.25
C PRO A 41 -7.27 -4.25 -17.78
N PRO A 42 -6.08 -3.94 -18.34
CA PRO A 42 -5.84 -3.92 -19.79
C PRO A 42 -6.29 -5.22 -20.48
N ALA A 43 -6.85 -5.09 -21.69
CA ALA A 43 -7.46 -6.23 -22.40
C ALA A 43 -6.44 -7.34 -22.71
N ASN A 44 -5.23 -6.98 -23.15
CA ASN A 44 -4.15 -7.93 -23.43
C ASN A 44 -3.68 -8.68 -22.18
N VAL A 45 -3.72 -8.04 -21.00
CA VAL A 45 -3.39 -8.66 -19.71
C VAL A 45 -4.43 -9.73 -19.34
N ARG A 46 -5.72 -9.41 -19.50
CA ARG A 46 -6.81 -10.37 -19.28
C ARG A 46 -6.71 -11.56 -20.27
N ALA A 47 -6.44 -11.25 -21.54
CA ALA A 47 -6.27 -12.28 -22.57
C ALA A 47 -5.09 -13.21 -22.25
N ALA A 48 -3.95 -12.69 -21.77
CA ALA A 48 -2.79 -13.50 -21.42
C ALA A 48 -3.11 -14.48 -20.26
N ALA A 49 -3.86 -14.05 -19.24
CA ALA A 49 -4.29 -14.92 -18.15
C ALA A 49 -5.20 -16.05 -18.65
N CYS A 50 -6.18 -15.74 -19.50
CA CYS A 50 -7.10 -16.72 -20.08
C CYS A 50 -6.33 -17.72 -20.98
N ALA A 51 -5.45 -17.22 -21.86
CA ALA A 51 -4.64 -18.06 -22.73
C ALA A 51 -3.73 -19.03 -21.94
N ALA A 52 -3.18 -18.60 -20.82
CA ALA A 52 -2.39 -19.47 -19.95
C ALA A 52 -3.24 -20.64 -19.39
N ILE A 53 -4.47 -20.36 -18.97
CA ILE A 53 -5.40 -21.39 -18.47
C ILE A 53 -5.79 -22.36 -19.61
N GLU A 54 -6.16 -21.83 -20.77
CA GLU A 54 -6.53 -22.63 -21.96
C GLU A 54 -5.38 -23.51 -22.45
N ALA A 55 -4.14 -23.00 -22.37
CA ALA A 55 -2.93 -23.75 -22.70
C ALA A 55 -2.46 -24.69 -21.57
N CYS A 56 -3.29 -24.91 -20.53
CA CYS A 56 -2.97 -25.75 -19.38
C CYS A 56 -1.66 -25.40 -18.67
N GLN A 57 -1.30 -24.12 -18.65
CA GLN A 57 -0.17 -23.60 -17.87
C GLN A 57 -0.60 -23.47 -16.40
N THR A 58 -0.80 -24.63 -15.74
CA THR A 58 -1.43 -24.72 -14.41
C THR A 58 -0.58 -25.50 -13.40
N ARG A 59 0.68 -25.80 -13.74
CA ARG A 59 1.61 -26.51 -12.87
C ARG A 59 2.40 -25.54 -11.99
N TYR A 60 3.24 -26.06 -11.10
CA TYR A 60 4.17 -25.22 -10.33
C TYR A 60 5.21 -24.57 -11.24
N SER A 61 5.52 -23.31 -11.01
CA SER A 61 6.71 -22.64 -11.53
C SER A 61 7.91 -22.84 -10.59
N GLN A 62 9.05 -22.24 -10.93
CA GLN A 62 10.11 -22.03 -9.96
C GLN A 62 9.58 -21.26 -8.74
N ASN A 63 10.14 -21.49 -7.57
CA ASN A 63 9.66 -20.87 -6.34
C ASN A 63 9.76 -19.33 -6.38
N ALA A 64 10.82 -18.79 -6.95
CA ALA A 64 10.93 -17.33 -7.17
C ALA A 64 9.98 -16.77 -8.24
N GLY A 65 9.29 -17.62 -8.98
CA GLY A 65 8.47 -17.29 -10.16
C GLY A 65 9.17 -17.60 -11.48
N LEU A 66 8.39 -17.63 -12.57
CA LEU A 66 8.91 -17.81 -13.93
C LEU A 66 10.03 -16.79 -14.22
N HIS A 67 11.11 -17.24 -14.85
CA HIS A 67 12.21 -16.35 -15.22
C HIS A 67 11.72 -15.22 -16.12
N GLU A 68 10.87 -15.54 -17.10
CA GLU A 68 10.30 -14.57 -18.04
C GLU A 68 9.44 -13.51 -17.34
N ALA A 69 8.72 -13.88 -16.29
CA ALA A 69 7.91 -12.92 -15.53
C ALA A 69 8.79 -12.03 -14.63
N ARG A 70 9.85 -12.59 -14.04
CA ARG A 70 10.85 -11.81 -13.27
C ARG A 70 11.63 -10.86 -14.20
N GLU A 71 12.00 -11.31 -15.39
CA GLU A 71 12.66 -10.47 -16.39
C GLU A 71 11.74 -9.37 -16.91
N ALA A 72 10.43 -9.63 -17.12
CA ALA A 72 9.46 -8.60 -17.50
C ALA A 72 9.39 -7.48 -16.44
N VAL A 73 9.37 -7.85 -15.15
CA VAL A 73 9.44 -6.89 -14.04
C VAL A 73 10.76 -6.11 -14.07
N ALA A 74 11.90 -6.80 -14.19
CA ALA A 74 13.22 -6.17 -14.23
C ALA A 74 13.36 -5.21 -15.43
N ALA A 75 12.92 -5.63 -16.62
CA ALA A 75 12.91 -4.79 -17.81
C ALA A 75 12.04 -3.53 -17.64
N PHE A 76 10.86 -3.67 -17.06
CA PHE A 76 10.00 -2.54 -16.73
C PHE A 76 10.68 -1.58 -15.77
N GLN A 77 11.31 -2.07 -14.71
CA GLN A 77 12.00 -1.25 -13.71
C GLN A 77 13.20 -0.49 -14.32
N ARG A 78 13.94 -1.14 -15.23
CA ARG A 78 15.01 -0.48 -15.99
C ARG A 78 14.47 0.62 -16.92
N ALA A 79 13.43 0.30 -17.69
CA ALA A 79 12.87 1.22 -18.67
C ALA A 79 12.13 2.41 -18.04
N GLN A 80 11.33 2.15 -17.02
CA GLN A 80 10.46 3.15 -16.40
C GLN A 80 11.17 4.01 -15.35
N TYR A 81 12.10 3.41 -14.59
CA TYR A 81 12.70 4.06 -13.41
C TYR A 81 14.24 4.13 -13.47
N GLY A 82 14.88 3.63 -14.53
CA GLY A 82 16.33 3.65 -14.68
C GLY A 82 17.08 2.76 -13.68
N ARG A 83 16.40 1.80 -13.06
CA ARG A 83 16.98 0.90 -12.03
C ARG A 83 17.86 -0.17 -12.66
N ASP A 84 19.05 -0.38 -12.11
CA ASP A 84 19.92 -1.51 -12.48
C ASP A 84 19.46 -2.77 -11.72
N VAL A 85 18.49 -3.48 -12.31
CA VAL A 85 17.84 -4.67 -11.73
C VAL A 85 17.86 -5.81 -12.73
N ALA A 86 18.28 -6.98 -12.31
CA ALA A 86 18.23 -8.24 -13.05
C ALA A 86 17.07 -9.15 -12.55
N ALA A 87 16.72 -10.16 -13.34
CA ALA A 87 15.69 -11.13 -12.93
C ALA A 87 16.04 -11.86 -11.63
N GLU A 88 17.34 -12.03 -11.33
CA GLU A 88 17.85 -12.67 -10.12
C GLU A 88 17.64 -11.82 -8.86
N ASP A 89 17.41 -10.52 -9.02
CA ASP A 89 17.12 -9.59 -7.93
C ASP A 89 15.61 -9.50 -7.65
N VAL A 90 14.79 -10.28 -8.36
CA VAL A 90 13.32 -10.26 -8.29
C VAL A 90 12.77 -11.60 -7.80
N ILE A 91 11.83 -11.55 -6.85
CA ILE A 91 10.97 -12.69 -6.48
C ILE A 91 9.51 -12.29 -6.64
N LEU A 92 8.71 -13.12 -7.30
CA LEU A 92 7.27 -12.98 -7.41
C LEU A 92 6.58 -13.60 -6.20
N THR A 93 5.63 -12.88 -5.62
CA THR A 93 4.95 -13.26 -4.38
C THR A 93 3.43 -13.26 -4.54
N VAL A 94 2.71 -13.82 -3.56
CA VAL A 94 1.24 -13.80 -3.53
C VAL A 94 0.75 -12.40 -3.09
N GLY A 95 0.82 -11.45 -4.03
CA GLY A 95 0.56 -10.02 -3.81
C GLY A 95 1.64 -9.37 -2.94
N ALA A 96 1.58 -8.03 -2.81
CA ALA A 96 2.47 -7.27 -1.92
C ALA A 96 2.43 -7.75 -0.46
N MET A 97 1.29 -8.29 0.00
CA MET A 97 1.17 -8.89 1.33
C MET A 97 2.13 -10.06 1.53
N GLY A 98 2.28 -10.91 0.51
CA GLY A 98 3.28 -11.99 0.53
C GLY A 98 4.69 -11.45 0.62
N SER A 99 5.00 -10.36 -0.10
CA SER A 99 6.30 -9.69 -0.01
C SER A 99 6.60 -9.15 1.39
N ILE A 100 5.63 -8.44 1.99
CA ILE A 100 5.79 -7.86 3.35
C ILE A 100 6.03 -8.97 4.38
N PHE A 101 5.17 -10.01 4.36
CA PHE A 101 5.31 -11.13 5.29
C PHE A 101 6.66 -11.84 5.14
N GLN A 102 7.02 -12.20 3.91
CA GLN A 102 8.25 -12.96 3.67
C GLN A 102 9.51 -12.13 3.98
N GLN A 103 9.51 -10.83 3.68
CA GLN A 103 10.63 -9.96 4.05
C GLN A 103 10.77 -9.83 5.56
N LEU A 104 9.69 -9.48 6.27
CA LEU A 104 9.75 -9.35 7.72
C LEU A 104 10.16 -10.68 8.37
N PHE A 105 9.56 -11.80 7.94
CA PHE A 105 9.91 -13.11 8.48
C PHE A 105 11.38 -13.52 8.22
N SER A 106 11.98 -12.97 7.16
CA SER A 106 13.40 -13.23 6.79
C SER A 106 14.39 -12.27 7.43
N LEU A 107 13.93 -11.12 7.94
CA LEU A 107 14.80 -10.02 8.41
C LEU A 107 14.79 -9.84 9.93
N VAL A 108 13.78 -10.37 10.64
CA VAL A 108 13.66 -10.16 12.09
C VAL A 108 13.58 -11.46 12.86
N GLU A 109 14.12 -11.44 14.06
CA GLU A 109 13.97 -12.46 15.09
C GLU A 109 12.95 -12.02 16.16
N PRO A 110 12.40 -12.94 16.98
CA PRO A 110 11.51 -12.57 18.06
C PRO A 110 12.12 -11.54 19.01
N GLY A 111 11.46 -10.39 19.17
CA GLY A 111 11.90 -9.28 20.01
C GLY A 111 12.68 -8.19 19.28
N ASP A 112 13.05 -8.39 18.02
CA ASP A 112 13.59 -7.32 17.18
C ASP A 112 12.53 -6.25 16.94
N GLU A 113 12.97 -5.01 16.72
CA GLU A 113 12.07 -3.87 16.51
C GLU A 113 11.99 -3.50 15.03
N VAL A 114 10.76 -3.17 14.60
CA VAL A 114 10.44 -2.67 13.27
C VAL A 114 9.85 -1.27 13.40
N ILE A 115 10.55 -0.26 12.91
CA ILE A 115 10.02 1.12 12.86
C ILE A 115 9.00 1.23 11.73
N VAL A 116 7.82 1.74 12.09
CA VAL A 116 6.70 1.97 11.15
C VAL A 116 6.28 3.43 11.25
N PRO A 117 6.66 4.28 10.28
CA PRO A 117 6.11 5.64 10.19
C PRO A 117 4.59 5.63 10.05
N ALA A 118 3.91 6.42 10.85
CA ALA A 118 2.47 6.59 10.84
C ALA A 118 2.09 7.97 10.27
N PRO A 119 0.92 8.11 9.62
CA PRO A 119 -0.12 7.09 9.47
C PRO A 119 0.32 5.94 8.55
N TYR A 120 0.01 4.73 8.95
CA TYR A 120 0.49 3.51 8.28
C TYR A 120 -0.66 2.63 7.78
N TRP A 121 -0.41 1.83 6.77
CA TRP A 121 -1.31 0.75 6.44
C TRP A 121 -1.25 -0.34 7.54
N VAL A 122 -2.41 -0.62 8.13
CA VAL A 122 -2.58 -1.46 9.34
C VAL A 122 -1.80 -2.77 9.32
N ASN A 123 -1.61 -3.37 8.13
CA ASN A 123 -0.99 -4.67 8.02
C ASN A 123 0.53 -4.67 8.32
N TYR A 124 1.24 -3.54 8.23
CA TYR A 124 2.66 -3.51 8.61
C TYR A 124 2.87 -3.86 10.07
N VAL A 125 2.07 -3.26 10.95
CA VAL A 125 2.12 -3.51 12.38
C VAL A 125 1.70 -4.95 12.72
N GLU A 126 0.61 -5.42 12.13
CA GLU A 126 0.10 -6.76 12.41
C GLU A 126 1.03 -7.86 11.86
N VAL A 127 1.61 -7.67 10.68
CA VAL A 127 2.58 -8.63 10.13
C VAL A 127 3.88 -8.63 10.93
N ALA A 128 4.38 -7.48 11.40
CA ALA A 128 5.54 -7.43 12.29
C ALA A 128 5.30 -8.25 13.57
N LYS A 129 4.14 -8.07 14.22
CA LYS A 129 3.74 -8.87 15.39
C LYS A 129 3.64 -10.36 15.06
N LEU A 130 3.07 -10.70 13.89
CA LEU A 130 2.95 -12.09 13.44
C LEU A 130 4.33 -12.76 13.28
N CYS A 131 5.33 -12.00 12.81
CA CYS A 131 6.72 -12.44 12.70
C CYS A 131 7.46 -12.46 14.04
N GLY A 132 6.83 -12.03 15.15
CA GLY A 132 7.42 -12.00 16.49
C GLY A 132 8.19 -10.70 16.78
N ALA A 133 8.23 -9.76 15.86
CA ALA A 133 8.85 -8.46 16.06
C ALA A 133 7.96 -7.50 16.87
N VAL A 134 8.60 -6.46 17.40
CA VAL A 134 7.96 -5.36 18.12
C VAL A 134 7.83 -4.17 17.18
N PRO A 135 6.61 -3.80 16.71
CA PRO A 135 6.44 -2.60 15.91
C PRO A 135 6.63 -1.34 16.77
N VAL A 136 7.48 -0.44 16.32
CA VAL A 136 7.74 0.87 16.92
C VAL A 136 7.13 1.94 16.01
N VAL A 137 6.01 2.49 16.42
CA VAL A 137 5.26 3.48 15.61
C VAL A 137 5.83 4.87 15.82
N VAL A 138 6.14 5.57 14.72
CA VAL A 138 6.61 6.96 14.71
C VAL A 138 5.57 7.83 14.02
N SER A 139 4.82 8.62 14.78
CA SER A 139 3.71 9.43 14.26
C SER A 139 4.21 10.71 13.57
N ALA A 140 3.89 10.85 12.28
CA ALA A 140 4.09 12.08 11.52
C ALA A 140 2.90 13.04 11.68
N ARG A 141 3.11 14.33 11.39
CA ARG A 141 2.09 15.36 11.49
C ARG A 141 1.64 15.86 10.12
N GLU A 142 0.40 16.32 10.05
CA GLU A 142 -0.17 16.90 8.83
C GLU A 142 0.65 18.09 8.32
N GLU A 143 1.13 18.96 9.24
CA GLU A 143 1.93 20.15 8.92
C GLU A 143 3.22 19.82 8.19
N ASN A 144 3.75 18.60 8.39
CA ASN A 144 4.93 18.07 7.67
C ASN A 144 4.56 17.24 6.44
N GLY A 145 3.31 17.32 5.95
CA GLY A 145 2.81 16.46 4.86
C GLY A 145 2.84 14.99 5.20
N PHE A 146 2.67 14.64 6.47
CA PHE A 146 2.77 13.28 7.01
C PHE A 146 4.13 12.60 6.77
N SER A 147 5.20 13.38 6.64
CA SER A 147 6.57 12.88 6.61
C SER A 147 7.17 12.95 8.02
N VAL A 148 7.81 11.86 8.46
CA VAL A 148 8.56 11.83 9.74
C VAL A 148 9.84 12.65 9.62
N THR A 149 10.32 13.21 10.74
CA THR A 149 11.60 13.91 10.78
C THR A 149 12.75 12.98 11.19
N ALA A 150 13.98 13.38 10.88
CA ALA A 150 15.19 12.66 11.29
C ALA A 150 15.24 12.43 12.81
N GLU A 151 14.87 13.46 13.61
CA GLU A 151 14.88 13.37 15.07
C GLU A 151 13.86 12.36 15.59
N GLN A 152 12.66 12.32 14.98
CA GLN A 152 11.62 11.37 15.37
C GLN A 152 12.07 9.93 15.11
N VAL A 153 12.64 9.67 13.93
CA VAL A 153 13.14 8.33 13.59
C VAL A 153 14.33 7.96 14.46
N ALA A 154 15.31 8.88 14.65
CA ALA A 154 16.48 8.63 15.48
C ALA A 154 16.12 8.32 16.94
N ALA A 155 15.11 9.01 17.50
CA ALA A 155 14.64 8.76 18.87
C ALA A 155 13.97 7.38 19.03
N ALA A 156 13.48 6.79 17.94
CA ALA A 156 12.85 5.47 17.93
C ALA A 156 13.85 4.32 17.75
N ILE A 157 15.10 4.59 17.34
CA ILE A 157 16.12 3.57 17.11
C ILE A 157 16.71 3.09 18.42
N THR A 158 16.73 1.77 18.63
CA THR A 158 17.38 1.09 19.74
C THR A 158 18.34 0.01 19.23
N PRO A 159 19.16 -0.64 20.07
CA PRO A 159 19.97 -1.78 19.65
C PRO A 159 19.19 -2.98 19.11
N ARG A 160 17.87 -3.05 19.34
CA ARG A 160 17.00 -4.09 18.80
C ARG A 160 16.37 -3.72 17.47
N THR A 161 16.46 -2.48 17.04
CA THR A 161 15.91 -2.05 15.75
C THR A 161 16.63 -2.74 14.60
N ARG A 162 15.89 -3.35 13.68
CA ARG A 162 16.41 -4.06 12.49
C ARG A 162 15.88 -3.50 11.19
N VAL A 163 14.62 -3.10 11.16
CA VAL A 163 13.92 -2.74 9.91
C VAL A 163 13.19 -1.41 10.08
N ILE A 164 13.20 -0.60 9.03
CA ILE A 164 12.28 0.53 8.85
C ILE A 164 11.39 0.20 7.66
N VAL A 165 10.05 0.28 7.81
CA VAL A 165 9.10 0.13 6.69
C VAL A 165 8.71 1.51 6.20
N VAL A 166 8.98 1.81 4.94
CA VAL A 166 8.61 3.07 4.27
C VAL A 166 7.53 2.77 3.25
N ASN A 167 6.39 3.46 3.32
CA ASN A 167 5.35 3.40 2.29
C ASN A 167 5.20 4.76 1.61
N SER A 168 5.68 4.85 0.39
CA SER A 168 5.58 6.05 -0.44
C SER A 168 5.35 5.66 -1.90
N PRO A 169 4.30 6.18 -2.55
CA PRO A 169 3.22 6.99 -1.99
C PRO A 169 2.42 6.25 -0.91
N ASN A 170 1.90 7.01 0.05
CA ASN A 170 1.38 6.46 1.30
C ASN A 170 -0.13 6.14 1.26
N ASN A 171 -0.49 5.02 1.82
CA ASN A 171 -1.83 4.70 2.29
C ASN A 171 -1.84 4.85 3.83
N PRO A 172 -2.61 5.79 4.42
CA PRO A 172 -3.86 6.35 3.93
C PRO A 172 -3.79 7.75 3.29
N THR A 173 -2.66 8.46 3.36
CA THR A 173 -2.63 9.91 3.14
C THR A 173 -2.70 10.34 1.68
N GLY A 174 -2.34 9.46 0.75
CA GLY A 174 -2.16 9.84 -0.65
C GLY A 174 -0.95 10.75 -0.88
N ARG A 175 -0.06 10.91 0.12
CA ARG A 175 1.11 11.80 0.03
C ARG A 175 2.34 11.03 -0.44
N VAL A 176 3.20 11.74 -1.14
CA VAL A 176 4.57 11.31 -1.42
C VAL A 176 5.45 11.73 -0.25
N LEU A 177 6.32 10.85 0.21
CA LEU A 177 7.30 11.17 1.25
C LEU A 177 8.25 12.25 0.74
N ARG A 178 8.50 13.27 1.54
CA ARG A 178 9.40 14.38 1.20
C ARG A 178 10.81 13.87 0.97
N GLU A 179 11.52 14.48 0.03
CA GLU A 179 12.88 14.08 -0.33
C GLU A 179 13.86 14.17 0.85
N ASP A 180 13.75 15.22 1.68
CA ASP A 180 14.55 15.36 2.90
C ASP A 180 14.31 14.20 3.87
N ALA A 181 13.07 13.81 4.12
CA ALA A 181 12.74 12.67 4.97
C ALA A 181 13.26 11.34 4.41
N VAL A 182 13.24 11.15 3.08
CA VAL A 182 13.82 9.96 2.43
C VAL A 182 15.32 9.89 2.69
N ARG A 183 16.04 11.00 2.50
CA ARG A 183 17.50 11.08 2.72
C ARG A 183 17.86 10.91 4.20
N ASP A 184 17.08 11.48 5.09
CA ASP A 184 17.26 11.34 6.54
C ASP A 184 17.10 9.88 7.00
N ILE A 185 16.05 9.19 6.52
CA ILE A 185 15.85 7.76 6.80
C ILE A 185 17.01 6.94 6.26
N ALA A 186 17.48 7.23 5.04
CA ALA A 186 18.62 6.55 4.44
C ALA A 186 19.90 6.73 5.27
N ALA A 187 20.21 7.96 5.68
CA ALA A 187 21.37 8.27 6.50
C ALA A 187 21.33 7.54 7.86
N LEU A 188 20.17 7.50 8.51
CA LEU A 188 19.97 6.77 9.75
C LEU A 188 20.09 5.26 9.55
N ALA A 189 19.53 4.71 8.46
CA ALA A 189 19.65 3.29 8.12
C ALA A 189 21.12 2.88 7.90
N VAL A 190 21.90 3.70 7.21
CA VAL A 190 23.36 3.48 7.04
C VAL A 190 24.09 3.55 8.37
N LYS A 191 23.83 4.60 9.16
CA LYS A 191 24.49 4.84 10.45
C LYS A 191 24.27 3.72 11.47
N HIS A 192 23.07 3.16 11.49
CA HIS A 192 22.65 2.17 12.50
C HIS A 192 22.56 0.73 11.95
N ASP A 193 23.05 0.51 10.70
CA ASP A 193 23.02 -0.79 10.00
C ASP A 193 21.62 -1.41 9.94
N LEU A 194 20.61 -0.60 9.57
CA LEU A 194 19.23 -1.02 9.46
C LEU A 194 18.89 -1.40 8.00
N PHE A 195 17.93 -2.29 7.84
CA PHE A 195 17.35 -2.60 6.54
C PHE A 195 16.09 -1.76 6.30
N VAL A 196 15.87 -1.31 5.06
CA VAL A 196 14.66 -0.56 4.69
C VAL A 196 13.81 -1.37 3.73
N ILE A 197 12.53 -1.56 4.08
CA ILE A 197 11.52 -2.09 3.17
C ILE A 197 10.76 -0.90 2.58
N SER A 198 10.90 -0.65 1.27
CA SER A 198 10.20 0.41 0.54
C SER A 198 9.00 -0.17 -0.19
N ASP A 199 7.79 0.11 0.33
CA ASP A 199 6.54 -0.25 -0.34
C ASP A 199 6.13 0.86 -1.30
N GLU A 200 6.23 0.58 -2.61
CA GLU A 200 6.04 1.53 -3.70
C GLU A 200 4.82 1.20 -4.58
N VAL A 201 3.86 0.40 -4.10
CA VAL A 201 2.72 -0.09 -4.89
C VAL A 201 1.86 1.01 -5.54
N TYR A 202 2.01 2.27 -5.13
CA TYR A 202 1.30 3.42 -5.70
C TYR A 202 2.20 4.34 -6.54
N ARG A 203 3.48 4.00 -6.79
CA ARG A 203 4.44 4.85 -7.51
C ARG A 203 3.93 5.27 -8.88
N SER A 204 3.25 4.38 -9.59
CA SER A 204 2.66 4.67 -10.91
C SER A 204 1.49 5.66 -10.90
N LEU A 205 0.98 6.01 -9.72
CA LEU A 205 -0.14 6.92 -9.51
C LEU A 205 0.31 8.24 -8.84
N VAL A 206 1.51 8.73 -9.11
CA VAL A 206 1.98 10.06 -8.70
C VAL A 206 1.45 11.09 -9.70
N TYR A 207 0.71 12.11 -9.21
CA TYR A 207 0.03 13.10 -10.03
C TYR A 207 0.86 14.38 -10.22
N ASP A 208 0.47 15.19 -11.21
CA ASP A 208 0.94 16.58 -11.43
C ASP A 208 2.46 16.74 -11.54
N GLY A 209 3.19 15.68 -11.89
CA GLY A 209 4.65 15.70 -11.97
C GLY A 209 5.35 15.95 -10.62
N ILE A 210 4.69 15.64 -9.52
CA ILE A 210 5.27 15.78 -8.17
C ILE A 210 6.57 14.96 -8.10
N PRO A 211 7.68 15.56 -7.62
CA PRO A 211 8.94 14.85 -7.50
C PRO A 211 8.80 13.62 -6.58
N TYR A 212 9.33 12.50 -7.05
CA TYR A 212 9.35 11.24 -6.31
C TYR A 212 10.79 10.70 -6.20
N LEU A 213 11.28 10.59 -4.99
CA LEU A 213 12.56 9.95 -4.70
C LEU A 213 12.29 8.61 -4.01
N SER A 214 12.73 7.51 -4.62
CA SER A 214 12.75 6.22 -3.95
C SER A 214 14.01 6.09 -3.10
N ILE A 215 13.86 5.62 -1.87
CA ILE A 215 14.99 5.33 -1.00
C ILE A 215 15.88 4.20 -1.56
N PHE A 216 15.30 3.28 -2.34
CA PHE A 216 16.02 2.21 -3.02
C PHE A 216 16.99 2.73 -4.10
N ASP A 217 16.65 3.89 -4.72
CA ASP A 217 17.45 4.47 -5.81
C ASP A 217 18.69 5.23 -5.29
N LEU A 218 18.82 5.41 -3.96
CA LEU A 218 20.00 6.03 -3.33
C LEU A 218 21.18 5.04 -3.31
N PRO A 219 22.38 5.44 -3.82
CA PRO A 219 23.55 4.54 -3.91
C PRO A 219 23.97 3.93 -2.57
N GLU A 220 23.84 4.69 -1.48
CA GLU A 220 24.19 4.27 -0.12
C GLU A 220 23.24 3.21 0.46
N MET A 221 22.07 3.03 -0.19
CA MET A 221 21.09 2.02 0.21
C MET A 221 21.28 0.67 -0.48
N ARG A 222 22.26 0.55 -1.37
CA ARG A 222 22.60 -0.74 -1.99
C ARG A 222 22.90 -1.80 -0.93
N GLY A 223 22.26 -2.96 -1.07
CA GLY A 223 22.43 -4.09 -0.16
C GLY A 223 21.64 -3.99 1.16
N ARG A 224 21.00 -2.84 1.46
CA ARG A 224 20.22 -2.64 2.68
C ARG A 224 18.81 -2.11 2.46
N CYS A 225 18.33 -2.15 1.23
CA CYS A 225 16.96 -1.76 0.88
C CYS A 225 16.35 -2.75 -0.11
N SER A 226 15.03 -2.90 -0.02
CA SER A 226 14.22 -3.64 -0.99
C SER A 226 13.02 -2.81 -1.39
N VAL A 227 12.50 -3.07 -2.60
CA VAL A 227 11.23 -2.53 -3.08
C VAL A 227 10.16 -3.61 -3.04
N ILE A 228 8.97 -3.23 -2.59
CA ILE A 228 7.74 -4.00 -2.79
C ILE A 228 6.89 -3.26 -3.81
N ASP A 229 6.40 -3.99 -4.81
CA ASP A 229 5.39 -3.49 -5.73
C ASP A 229 4.49 -4.65 -6.19
N ALA A 230 3.42 -4.34 -6.92
CA ALA A 230 2.44 -5.33 -7.35
C ALA A 230 1.65 -4.86 -8.59
N VAL A 231 1.17 -5.81 -9.37
CA VAL A 231 0.22 -5.54 -10.46
C VAL A 231 -1.12 -4.97 -9.98
N SER A 232 -1.39 -5.10 -8.68
CA SER A 232 -2.70 -4.83 -8.05
C SER A 232 -3.21 -3.42 -8.29
N LYS A 233 -2.35 -2.40 -8.15
CA LYS A 233 -2.78 -0.99 -8.17
C LYS A 233 -2.52 -0.34 -9.52
N GLN A 234 -1.36 -0.60 -10.09
CA GLN A 234 -0.95 -0.06 -11.38
C GLN A 234 -1.82 -0.56 -12.54
N PHE A 235 -2.26 -1.84 -12.48
CA PHE A 235 -2.98 -2.47 -13.58
C PHE A 235 -4.39 -2.93 -13.20
N SER A 236 -4.92 -2.51 -12.04
CA SER A 236 -6.28 -2.92 -11.58
C SER A 236 -6.43 -4.45 -11.41
N MET A 237 -5.40 -5.12 -10.89
CA MET A 237 -5.30 -6.57 -10.85
C MET A 237 -5.28 -7.11 -9.41
N THR A 238 -6.05 -6.55 -8.50
CA THR A 238 -6.06 -6.95 -7.08
C THR A 238 -6.38 -8.43 -6.88
N GLY A 239 -7.33 -8.98 -7.65
CA GLY A 239 -7.75 -10.37 -7.61
C GLY A 239 -6.74 -11.38 -8.18
N TYR A 240 -5.76 -10.93 -8.96
CA TYR A 240 -4.71 -11.80 -9.51
C TYR A 240 -3.70 -12.26 -8.45
N ARG A 241 -3.66 -11.59 -7.31
CA ARG A 241 -2.77 -11.92 -6.20
C ARG A 241 -1.30 -12.06 -6.61
N LEU A 242 -0.79 -11.12 -7.39
CA LEU A 242 0.61 -11.07 -7.79
C LEU A 242 1.27 -9.76 -7.37
N GLY A 243 2.36 -9.90 -6.62
CA GLY A 243 3.29 -8.85 -6.25
C GLY A 243 4.71 -9.33 -6.44
N TYR A 244 5.67 -8.49 -6.12
CA TYR A 244 7.08 -8.84 -6.17
C TYR A 244 7.90 -8.03 -5.16
N THR A 245 9.06 -8.60 -4.83
CA THR A 245 10.14 -7.90 -4.16
C THR A 245 11.32 -7.76 -5.11
N ILE A 246 11.92 -6.58 -5.13
CA ILE A 246 13.26 -6.36 -5.68
C ILE A 246 14.19 -6.09 -4.50
N GLY A 247 15.30 -6.80 -4.43
CA GLY A 247 16.21 -6.63 -3.30
C GLY A 247 17.57 -7.31 -3.50
N PRO A 248 18.43 -7.23 -2.49
CA PRO A 248 19.69 -7.93 -2.51
C PRO A 248 19.51 -9.44 -2.69
N ARG A 249 20.32 -10.07 -3.52
CA ARG A 249 20.24 -11.53 -3.80
C ARG A 249 20.14 -12.42 -2.57
N PRO A 250 20.87 -12.19 -1.48
CA PRO A 250 20.72 -12.99 -0.27
C PRO A 250 19.32 -12.94 0.34
N LEU A 251 18.64 -11.78 0.26
CA LEU A 251 17.24 -11.66 0.69
C LEU A 251 16.30 -12.42 -0.26
N VAL A 252 16.46 -12.24 -1.58
CA VAL A 252 15.64 -12.93 -2.59
C VAL A 252 15.77 -14.44 -2.48
N GLU A 253 16.99 -14.97 -2.29
CA GLU A 253 17.24 -16.39 -2.06
C GLU A 253 16.60 -16.91 -0.77
N THR A 254 16.66 -16.11 0.31
CA THR A 254 16.05 -16.47 1.60
C THR A 254 14.52 -16.48 1.49
N MET A 255 13.93 -15.47 0.86
CA MET A 255 12.50 -15.41 0.59
C MET A 255 12.05 -16.57 -0.32
N THR A 256 12.87 -16.96 -1.31
CA THR A 256 12.57 -18.10 -2.20
C THR A 256 12.50 -19.42 -1.42
N ARG A 257 13.42 -19.65 -0.49
CA ARG A 257 13.39 -20.83 0.41
C ARG A 257 12.17 -20.81 1.34
N LEU A 258 11.80 -19.63 1.84
CA LEU A 258 10.61 -19.47 2.66
C LEU A 258 9.34 -19.75 1.83
N GLN A 259 9.26 -19.19 0.62
CA GLN A 259 8.13 -19.36 -0.30
C GLN A 259 7.91 -20.83 -0.68
N GLU A 260 8.97 -21.59 -0.88
CA GLU A 260 8.90 -23.04 -1.12
C GLU A 260 8.06 -23.76 -0.06
N ASN A 261 8.20 -23.36 1.21
CA ASN A 261 7.57 -24.00 2.35
C ASN A 261 6.21 -23.39 2.77
N VAL A 262 5.86 -22.21 2.25
CA VAL A 262 4.62 -21.50 2.61
C VAL A 262 3.55 -21.68 1.54
N ASN A 263 3.88 -21.45 0.26
CA ASN A 263 2.92 -21.43 -0.83
C ASN A 263 3.47 -21.93 -2.18
N ALA A 264 4.66 -22.50 -2.18
CA ALA A 264 5.41 -22.99 -3.33
C ALA A 264 5.79 -21.88 -4.33
N CYS A 265 4.83 -21.25 -4.99
CA CYS A 265 5.02 -20.15 -5.95
C CYS A 265 3.77 -19.27 -6.04
N ALA A 266 3.90 -18.11 -6.66
CA ALA A 266 2.76 -17.28 -7.02
C ALA A 266 1.89 -17.97 -8.10
N PRO A 267 0.58 -17.64 -8.23
CA PRO A 267 -0.31 -18.29 -9.20
C PRO A 267 0.18 -18.15 -10.63
N LEU A 268 0.31 -19.27 -11.35
CA LEU A 268 0.94 -19.29 -12.66
C LEU A 268 0.18 -18.47 -13.73
N PRO A 269 -1.16 -18.53 -13.85
CA PRO A 269 -1.88 -17.66 -14.78
C PRO A 269 -1.67 -16.17 -14.50
N SER A 270 -1.48 -15.78 -13.23
CA SER A 270 -1.16 -14.40 -12.83
C SER A 270 0.25 -13.99 -13.25
N GLN A 271 1.20 -14.91 -13.27
CA GLN A 271 2.55 -14.66 -13.77
C GLN A 271 2.56 -14.38 -15.28
N TYR A 272 1.78 -15.13 -16.07
CA TYR A 272 1.60 -14.86 -17.50
C TYR A 272 0.89 -13.51 -17.74
N ALA A 273 -0.10 -13.19 -16.93
CA ALA A 273 -0.73 -11.87 -16.97
C ALA A 273 0.27 -10.74 -16.65
N ALA A 274 1.20 -10.96 -15.71
CA ALA A 274 2.22 -9.99 -15.37
C ALA A 274 3.26 -9.79 -16.50
N ILE A 275 3.63 -10.85 -17.22
CA ILE A 275 4.48 -10.72 -18.41
C ILE A 275 3.83 -9.74 -19.40
N ALA A 276 2.53 -9.88 -19.64
CA ALA A 276 1.80 -8.96 -20.50
C ALA A 276 1.72 -7.54 -19.86
N ALA A 277 1.39 -7.45 -18.57
CA ALA A 277 1.21 -6.17 -17.88
C ALA A 277 2.47 -5.30 -17.89
N TYR A 278 3.63 -5.90 -17.66
CA TYR A 278 4.93 -5.21 -17.68
C TYR A 278 5.56 -5.17 -19.08
N GLY A 279 4.93 -5.79 -20.08
CA GLY A 279 5.38 -5.76 -21.48
C GLY A 279 5.13 -4.41 -22.14
N PRO A 280 5.91 -4.08 -23.19
CA PRO A 280 5.84 -2.78 -23.87
C PRO A 280 4.52 -2.52 -24.60
N GLU A 281 3.74 -3.55 -24.87
CA GLU A 281 2.45 -3.47 -25.58
C GLU A 281 1.30 -3.04 -24.67
N THR A 282 1.53 -2.93 -23.35
CA THR A 282 0.47 -2.61 -22.38
C THR A 282 0.37 -1.12 -22.13
N ASP A 283 -0.74 -0.52 -22.56
CA ASP A 283 -1.12 0.84 -22.17
C ASP A 283 -2.10 0.79 -20.97
N ALA A 284 -1.61 1.25 -19.82
CA ALA A 284 -2.40 1.45 -18.59
C ALA A 284 -2.67 2.94 -18.30
N SER A 285 -2.35 3.85 -19.23
CA SER A 285 -2.47 5.29 -19.02
C SER A 285 -3.91 5.75 -18.76
N TYR A 286 -4.90 5.00 -19.26
CA TYR A 286 -6.32 5.29 -19.00
C TYR A 286 -6.67 5.13 -17.51
N LEU A 287 -6.03 4.20 -16.78
CA LEU A 287 -6.21 4.04 -15.34
C LEU A 287 -5.71 5.28 -14.59
N PHE A 288 -4.52 5.76 -14.96
CA PHE A 288 -3.96 6.98 -14.40
C PHE A 288 -4.88 8.20 -14.65
N ARG A 289 -5.35 8.38 -15.90
CA ARG A 289 -6.25 9.50 -16.24
C ARG A 289 -7.56 9.45 -15.45
N GLU A 290 -8.14 8.26 -15.30
CA GLU A 290 -9.38 8.09 -14.54
C GLU A 290 -9.17 8.47 -13.05
N TYR A 291 -8.10 7.97 -12.41
CA TYR A 291 -7.84 8.30 -11.01
C TYR A 291 -7.42 9.77 -10.81
N ALA A 292 -6.73 10.37 -11.76
CA ALA A 292 -6.44 11.81 -11.73
C ALA A 292 -7.74 12.65 -11.77
N ALA A 293 -8.71 12.27 -12.62
CA ALA A 293 -10.00 12.93 -12.68
C ALA A 293 -10.80 12.76 -11.37
N ARG A 294 -10.83 11.55 -10.80
CA ARG A 294 -11.50 11.27 -9.52
C ARG A 294 -10.85 12.01 -8.35
N ARG A 295 -9.52 12.06 -8.33
CA ARG A 295 -8.77 12.87 -7.35
C ARG A 295 -9.25 14.31 -7.36
N GLN A 296 -9.40 14.92 -8.54
CA GLN A 296 -9.84 16.31 -8.64
C GLN A 296 -11.25 16.50 -8.07
N ILE A 297 -12.17 15.57 -8.35
CA ILE A 297 -13.53 15.59 -7.77
C ILE A 297 -13.46 15.60 -6.23
N VAL A 298 -12.60 14.74 -5.63
CA VAL A 298 -12.50 14.65 -4.17
C VAL A 298 -11.84 15.88 -3.59
N VAL A 299 -10.73 16.37 -4.18
CA VAL A 299 -10.00 17.55 -3.68
C VAL A 299 -10.90 18.79 -3.70
N ASP A 300 -11.59 19.04 -4.82
CA ASP A 300 -12.50 20.18 -4.94
C ASP A 300 -13.72 20.03 -4.01
N GLY A 301 -14.33 18.83 -4.00
CA GLY A 301 -15.51 18.59 -3.18
C GLY A 301 -15.27 18.71 -1.67
N ILE A 302 -14.14 18.23 -1.16
CA ILE A 302 -13.78 18.37 0.27
C ILE A 302 -13.54 19.83 0.66
N ARG A 303 -12.89 20.62 -0.21
CA ARG A 303 -12.64 22.05 0.03
C ARG A 303 -13.91 22.83 0.34
N ASP A 304 -15.01 22.43 -0.29
CA ASP A 304 -16.29 23.10 -0.17
C ASP A 304 -17.15 22.63 1.02
N ILE A 305 -16.71 21.61 1.79
CA ILE A 305 -17.49 21.06 2.90
C ILE A 305 -17.05 21.72 4.22
N PRO A 306 -17.96 22.44 4.93
CA PRO A 306 -17.64 23.03 6.22
C PRO A 306 -17.18 21.99 7.24
N GLY A 307 -16.16 22.34 8.04
CA GLY A 307 -15.64 21.46 9.08
C GLY A 307 -14.63 20.42 8.58
N LEU A 308 -14.39 20.31 7.28
CA LEU A 308 -13.41 19.41 6.70
C LEU A 308 -12.23 20.16 6.09
N SER A 309 -11.05 19.55 6.16
CA SER A 309 -9.87 20.04 5.44
C SER A 309 -9.04 18.88 4.90
N LEU A 310 -8.22 19.16 3.89
CA LEU A 310 -7.38 18.18 3.22
C LEU A 310 -6.01 18.78 2.91
N GLY A 311 -4.95 18.18 3.44
CA GLY A 311 -3.57 18.61 3.25
C GLY A 311 -3.01 18.34 1.83
N GLY A 312 -3.84 17.79 0.92
CA GLY A 312 -3.49 17.47 -0.45
C GLY A 312 -3.47 15.96 -0.73
N VAL A 313 -3.48 15.61 -2.02
CA VAL A 313 -3.35 14.24 -2.53
C VAL A 313 -2.32 14.26 -3.65
N ASP A 314 -1.14 13.75 -3.40
CA ASP A 314 -0.01 13.74 -4.34
C ASP A 314 -0.07 12.52 -5.25
N ALA A 315 -0.63 11.42 -4.75
CA ALA A 315 -0.58 10.12 -5.42
C ALA A 315 -1.67 9.16 -4.89
N ALA A 316 -1.66 7.92 -5.37
CA ALA A 316 -2.57 6.84 -5.02
C ALA A 316 -4.05 7.20 -5.33
N PHE A 317 -4.98 6.60 -4.64
CA PHE A 317 -6.41 6.89 -4.76
C PHE A 317 -7.07 7.01 -3.37
N TYR A 318 -6.36 7.71 -2.45
CA TYR A 318 -6.83 8.00 -1.09
C TYR A 318 -6.75 9.48 -0.79
N ALA A 319 -7.74 9.96 -0.05
CA ALA A 319 -7.74 11.25 0.61
C ALA A 319 -7.85 11.04 2.12
N PHE A 320 -6.94 11.65 2.88
CA PHE A 320 -6.93 11.61 4.33
C PHE A 320 -7.41 12.95 4.86
N VAL A 321 -8.71 12.99 5.18
CA VAL A 321 -9.47 14.21 5.44
C VAL A 321 -9.46 14.50 6.93
N ASN A 322 -9.06 15.69 7.32
CA ASN A 322 -9.10 16.19 8.68
C ASN A 322 -10.54 16.64 9.02
N ILE A 323 -11.08 16.09 10.11
CA ILE A 323 -12.44 16.35 10.60
C ILE A 323 -12.45 17.11 11.94
N SER A 324 -11.30 17.60 12.43
CA SER A 324 -11.16 18.22 13.76
C SER A 324 -12.18 19.32 14.02
N ALA A 325 -12.50 20.12 13.00
CA ALA A 325 -13.45 21.23 13.15
C ALA A 325 -14.91 20.80 13.31
N THR A 326 -15.23 19.50 13.11
CA THR A 326 -16.57 18.96 13.40
C THR A 326 -16.76 18.65 14.89
N GLY A 327 -15.69 18.59 15.68
CA GLY A 327 -15.74 18.21 17.09
C GLY A 327 -15.99 16.71 17.34
N MET A 328 -16.03 15.89 16.30
CA MET A 328 -16.26 14.43 16.39
C MET A 328 -14.94 13.66 16.35
N ASP A 329 -14.88 12.52 17.06
CA ASP A 329 -13.86 11.52 16.83
C ASP A 329 -14.12 10.75 15.51
N SER A 330 -13.07 10.10 14.97
CA SER A 330 -13.15 9.46 13.66
C SER A 330 -14.12 8.28 13.59
N GLN A 331 -14.28 7.56 14.68
CA GLN A 331 -15.21 6.41 14.72
C GLN A 331 -16.66 6.90 14.76
N SER A 332 -16.99 7.83 15.64
CA SER A 332 -18.32 8.44 15.73
C SER A 332 -18.70 9.07 14.39
N PHE A 333 -17.78 9.77 13.75
CA PHE A 333 -18.00 10.35 12.41
C PHE A 333 -18.29 9.26 11.36
N ALA A 334 -17.44 8.24 11.25
CA ALA A 334 -17.59 7.20 10.22
C ALA A 334 -18.88 6.38 10.41
N TYR A 335 -19.23 6.03 11.66
CA TYR A 335 -20.46 5.29 11.95
C TYR A 335 -21.72 6.14 11.74
N GLY A 336 -21.70 7.42 12.16
CA GLY A 336 -22.80 8.36 11.92
C GLY A 336 -23.05 8.55 10.43
N LEU A 337 -22.01 8.84 9.66
CA LEU A 337 -22.07 9.01 8.22
C LEU A 337 -22.63 7.76 7.50
N LEU A 338 -22.18 6.57 7.90
CA LEU A 338 -22.69 5.32 7.33
C LEU A 338 -24.18 5.11 7.66
N LYS A 339 -24.57 5.34 8.90
CA LYS A 339 -25.93 5.11 9.38
C LYS A 339 -26.93 6.11 8.78
N GLU A 340 -26.59 7.40 8.75
CA GLU A 340 -27.49 8.48 8.40
C GLU A 340 -27.47 8.82 6.91
N GLN A 341 -26.29 8.74 6.28
CA GLN A 341 -26.09 9.17 4.91
C GLN A 341 -25.70 8.03 3.94
N ARG A 342 -25.56 6.80 4.45
CA ARG A 342 -25.22 5.63 3.61
C ARG A 342 -23.88 5.80 2.87
N VAL A 343 -22.90 6.45 3.49
CA VAL A 343 -21.54 6.57 2.97
C VAL A 343 -20.58 5.92 3.96
N ALA A 344 -19.82 4.94 3.51
CA ALA A 344 -18.81 4.24 4.33
C ALA A 344 -17.43 4.83 4.06
N VAL A 345 -16.75 5.28 5.12
CA VAL A 345 -15.37 5.78 5.12
C VAL A 345 -14.58 5.09 6.23
N VAL A 346 -13.24 5.13 6.18
CA VAL A 346 -12.44 4.51 7.23
C VAL A 346 -12.02 5.55 8.28
N PRO A 347 -12.27 5.31 9.60
CA PRO A 347 -11.80 6.20 10.66
C PRO A 347 -10.28 6.24 10.72
N GLY A 348 -9.72 7.41 10.97
CA GLY A 348 -8.28 7.64 11.03
C GLY A 348 -7.56 6.86 12.12
N LEU A 349 -8.26 6.54 13.21
CA LEU A 349 -7.78 5.66 14.27
C LEU A 349 -7.24 4.31 13.76
N ALA A 350 -7.75 3.83 12.60
CA ALA A 350 -7.24 2.61 11.95
C ALA A 350 -5.78 2.71 11.49
N TYR A 351 -5.23 3.92 11.39
CA TYR A 351 -3.90 4.21 10.86
C TYR A 351 -2.92 4.72 11.92
N GLY A 352 -3.33 4.65 13.19
CA GLY A 352 -2.58 5.05 14.37
C GLY A 352 -3.39 5.97 15.31
N ASP A 353 -3.16 5.85 16.61
CA ASP A 353 -3.93 6.53 17.66
C ASP A 353 -3.89 8.06 17.54
N ALA A 354 -2.83 8.60 16.93
CA ALA A 354 -2.68 10.05 16.73
C ALA A 354 -3.62 10.66 15.68
N TYR A 355 -4.39 9.82 14.95
CA TYR A 355 -5.19 10.25 13.80
C TYR A 355 -6.70 10.08 14.00
N ASP A 356 -7.16 10.09 15.24
CA ASP A 356 -8.60 9.97 15.57
C ASP A 356 -9.43 11.21 15.17
N ASN A 357 -8.78 12.20 14.60
CA ASN A 357 -9.40 13.39 14.00
C ASN A 357 -9.34 13.39 12.47
N PHE A 358 -9.14 12.23 11.83
CA PHE A 358 -9.12 12.05 10.38
C PHE A 358 -10.07 10.95 9.92
N ILE A 359 -10.45 11.00 8.66
CA ILE A 359 -11.09 9.88 7.96
C ILE A 359 -10.34 9.62 6.65
N ARG A 360 -10.32 8.37 6.18
CA ARG A 360 -9.81 8.04 4.85
C ARG A 360 -10.96 7.77 3.88
N ILE A 361 -10.91 8.43 2.74
CA ILE A 361 -11.76 8.23 1.57
C ILE A 361 -10.92 7.52 0.50
N ALA A 362 -11.39 6.36 0.00
CA ALA A 362 -10.85 5.74 -1.21
C ALA A 362 -11.71 6.15 -2.40
N PHE A 363 -11.12 6.75 -3.45
CA PHE A 363 -11.88 7.18 -4.61
C PHE A 363 -11.83 6.15 -5.77
N THR A 364 -12.09 4.90 -5.39
CA THR A 364 -12.14 3.73 -6.28
C THR A 364 -13.55 3.40 -6.79
N VAL A 365 -14.47 4.36 -6.74
CA VAL A 365 -15.80 4.28 -7.34
C VAL A 365 -15.96 5.34 -8.45
N SER A 366 -16.99 5.24 -9.29
CA SER A 366 -17.17 6.17 -10.40
C SER A 366 -17.25 7.65 -9.96
N GLY A 367 -16.87 8.58 -10.84
CA GLY A 367 -16.93 10.02 -10.54
C GLY A 367 -18.33 10.51 -10.19
N GLU A 368 -19.39 9.87 -10.71
CA GLU A 368 -20.78 10.16 -10.33
C GLU A 368 -21.06 9.79 -8.88
N ARG A 369 -20.68 8.55 -8.48
CA ARG A 369 -20.84 8.09 -7.09
C ARG A 369 -20.00 8.90 -6.12
N LEU A 370 -18.82 9.38 -6.53
CA LEU A 370 -17.99 10.28 -5.71
C LEU A 370 -18.68 11.60 -5.44
N ARG A 371 -19.27 12.25 -6.47
CA ARG A 371 -20.01 13.51 -6.29
C ARG A 371 -21.21 13.34 -5.38
N GLU A 372 -21.92 12.23 -5.52
CA GLU A 372 -23.03 11.88 -4.65
C GLU A 372 -22.57 11.68 -3.20
N ALA A 373 -21.48 10.91 -2.98
CA ALA A 373 -20.92 10.71 -1.65
C ALA A 373 -20.49 12.04 -0.98
N LEU A 374 -19.86 12.94 -1.73
CA LEU A 374 -19.47 14.27 -1.24
C LEU A 374 -20.69 15.14 -0.90
N GLY A 375 -21.77 15.04 -1.67
CA GLY A 375 -23.06 15.70 -1.35
C GLY A 375 -23.66 15.18 -0.04
N ARG A 376 -23.68 13.86 0.15
CA ARG A 376 -24.15 13.21 1.37
C ARG A 376 -23.24 13.55 2.58
N LEU A 377 -21.92 13.61 2.37
CA LEU A 377 -20.93 14.01 3.38
C LEU A 377 -21.17 15.47 3.83
N ARG A 378 -21.41 16.39 2.87
CA ARG A 378 -21.79 17.78 3.18
C ARG A 378 -23.07 17.85 4.01
N ALA A 379 -24.11 17.09 3.63
CA ALA A 379 -25.37 17.07 4.38
C ALA A 379 -25.17 16.60 5.82
N PHE A 380 -24.25 15.65 6.05
CA PHE A 380 -23.91 15.16 7.40
C PHE A 380 -23.19 16.21 8.26
N THR A 381 -22.25 16.97 7.69
CA THR A 381 -21.45 17.95 8.44
C THR A 381 -22.18 19.29 8.68
N THR A 382 -23.33 19.53 8.04
CA THR A 382 -24.11 20.78 8.18
C THR A 382 -25.37 20.61 9.04
N GLN A 383 -25.61 19.44 9.63
CA GLN A 383 -26.66 19.18 10.61
C GLN A 383 -26.22 19.62 12.00
#